data_a4e3f58fe093c95be109a7ddf72364d5
#
_entry.id   a4e3f58fe093c95be109a7ddf72364d5
#
_cell.length_a   1.000
_cell.length_b   1.000
_cell.length_c   1.000
_cell.angle_alpha   90.00
_cell.angle_beta   90.00
_cell.angle_gamma   90.00
#
_symmetry.space_group_name_H-M   'P 1'
#
loop_
_entity.id
_entity.type
_entity.pdbx_description
1 polymer ?
#
loop_
_entity_poly.entity_id
_entity_poly.type
_entity_poly.pdbx_seq_one_letter_code
_entity_poly.pdbx_strand_id
1 'polypeptide(L)'
;MKKFILFYLFVNYNKCGDTMKEIMIITGASSGMGKEFARQIEKKYQVDELWVIARRKERLESLKEILETKVKVLALDLTQKESFEILQEALFKEKPRVKVLVNCSGYGKLDHYENMSSETIENMMNLNMLAVVKMVNTVLPYMHKESHIVNFASCSGYMPIPYLNIYAASKAFVLNYSRALNEELKYRGIHVLAICPYWVETEFFDRAVEKDKKPVVIRYGKVYQAKDVIKKAIKDMESSKDSLYGTINKIQILGMKVLPHRFVKKIWMAYQNLDGTRKIR
;
A
#
# COMPACT_ATOMS: atom_id res chain seq x y z
N MET A 1 -25.83 -2.44 -20.11
CA MET A 1 -25.37 -3.73 -20.64
C MET A 1 -24.09 -4.26 -19.98
N LYS A 2 -22.99 -3.48 -19.78
CA LYS A 2 -21.77 -3.95 -19.10
C LYS A 2 -21.95 -4.40 -17.62
N LYS A 3 -22.86 -3.83 -16.85
CA LYS A 3 -23.15 -4.26 -15.45
C LYS A 3 -23.86 -5.61 -15.36
N PHE A 4 -24.66 -5.99 -16.35
CA PHE A 4 -25.34 -7.29 -16.38
C PHE A 4 -24.38 -8.44 -16.77
N ILE A 5 -23.38 -8.16 -17.58
CA ILE A 5 -22.36 -9.16 -17.97
C ILE A 5 -21.47 -9.51 -16.76
N LEU A 6 -21.11 -8.53 -15.92
CA LEU A 6 -20.36 -8.79 -14.67
C LEU A 6 -21.16 -9.66 -13.68
N PHE A 7 -22.45 -9.44 -13.54
CA PHE A 7 -23.32 -10.23 -12.65
C PHE A 7 -23.55 -11.66 -13.17
N TYR A 8 -23.65 -11.84 -14.49
CA TYR A 8 -23.83 -13.17 -15.11
C TYR A 8 -22.54 -14.02 -15.03
N LEU A 9 -21.37 -13.39 -15.09
CA LEU A 9 -20.09 -14.05 -14.84
C LEU A 9 -19.94 -14.48 -13.37
N PHE A 10 -20.49 -13.73 -12.44
CA PHE A 10 -20.44 -14.04 -11.01
C PHE A 10 -21.25 -15.29 -10.64
N VAL A 11 -22.37 -15.54 -11.29
CA VAL A 11 -23.27 -16.67 -11.00
C VAL A 11 -22.78 -17.98 -11.64
N ASN A 12 -22.06 -17.94 -12.76
CA ASN A 12 -21.57 -19.14 -13.46
C ASN A 12 -20.16 -19.59 -13.04
N TYR A 13 -19.48 -18.86 -12.16
CA TYR A 13 -18.12 -19.16 -11.71
C TYR A 13 -17.99 -20.41 -10.84
N ASN A 14 -19.09 -20.90 -10.28
CA ASN A 14 -19.10 -22.01 -9.31
C ASN A 14 -19.37 -23.40 -9.93
N LYS A 15 -19.30 -23.58 -11.25
CA LYS A 15 -19.72 -24.85 -11.90
C LYS A 15 -18.65 -25.55 -12.75
N CYS A 16 -17.39 -25.16 -12.69
CA CYS A 16 -16.38 -25.89 -13.46
C CYS A 16 -15.39 -26.60 -12.53
N GLY A 17 -15.27 -27.92 -12.65
CA GLY A 17 -14.39 -28.78 -11.86
C GLY A 17 -12.89 -28.69 -12.25
N ASP A 18 -12.45 -27.66 -12.95
CA ASP A 18 -11.05 -27.39 -13.21
C ASP A 18 -10.44 -26.67 -11.99
N THR A 19 -9.30 -27.12 -11.52
CA THR A 19 -8.50 -26.47 -10.48
C THR A 19 -8.08 -25.09 -10.98
N MET A 20 -8.89 -24.06 -10.65
CA MET A 20 -8.58 -22.68 -11.06
C MET A 20 -7.26 -22.25 -10.46
N LYS A 21 -6.39 -21.68 -11.29
CA LYS A 21 -5.09 -21.13 -10.89
C LYS A 21 -5.25 -20.14 -9.73
N GLU A 22 -4.59 -20.41 -8.62
CA GLU A 22 -4.57 -19.51 -7.46
C GLU A 22 -3.36 -18.58 -7.54
N ILE A 23 -3.57 -17.27 -7.36
CA ILE A 23 -2.51 -16.26 -7.48
C ILE A 23 -2.50 -15.28 -6.32
N MET A 24 -1.35 -14.60 -6.16
CA MET A 24 -1.25 -13.37 -5.37
C MET A 24 -0.82 -12.22 -6.26
N ILE A 25 -1.29 -11.00 -5.96
CA ILE A 25 -0.94 -9.78 -6.70
C ILE A 25 -0.30 -8.79 -5.74
N ILE A 26 0.92 -8.32 -6.06
CA ILE A 26 1.66 -7.37 -5.23
C ILE A 26 2.08 -6.16 -6.05
N THR A 27 1.57 -4.98 -5.70
CA THR A 27 2.02 -3.71 -6.28
C THR A 27 3.21 -3.14 -5.50
N GLY A 28 4.07 -2.36 -6.16
CA GLY A 28 5.28 -1.82 -5.54
C GLY A 28 6.35 -2.87 -5.23
N ALA A 29 6.31 -4.03 -5.88
CA ALA A 29 7.19 -5.17 -5.60
C ALA A 29 8.65 -4.97 -6.02
N SER A 30 9.00 -3.89 -6.73
CA SER A 30 10.36 -3.66 -7.23
C SER A 30 11.38 -3.24 -6.16
N SER A 31 10.95 -2.90 -4.95
CA SER A 31 11.85 -2.50 -3.84
C SER A 31 11.15 -2.48 -2.48
N GLY A 32 11.93 -2.25 -1.43
CA GLY A 32 11.45 -1.94 -0.08
C GLY A 32 10.46 -2.96 0.47
N MET A 33 9.38 -2.47 1.07
CA MET A 33 8.38 -3.31 1.74
C MET A 33 7.61 -4.22 0.77
N GLY A 34 7.37 -3.79 -0.49
CA GLY A 34 6.68 -4.63 -1.47
C GLY A 34 7.51 -5.84 -1.90
N LYS A 35 8.82 -5.64 -2.14
CA LYS A 35 9.76 -6.72 -2.43
C LYS A 35 9.86 -7.70 -1.25
N GLU A 36 9.97 -7.17 -0.04
CA GLU A 36 10.07 -8.00 1.17
C GLU A 36 8.76 -8.74 1.46
N PHE A 37 7.60 -8.12 1.14
CA PHE A 37 6.31 -8.80 1.25
C PHE A 37 6.25 -10.00 0.31
N ALA A 38 6.68 -9.85 -0.95
CA ALA A 38 6.74 -10.95 -1.90
C ALA A 38 7.58 -12.13 -1.38
N ARG A 39 8.78 -11.85 -0.81
CA ARG A 39 9.68 -12.87 -0.25
C ARG A 39 9.13 -13.62 0.97
N GLN A 40 8.29 -12.98 1.77
CA GLN A 40 7.79 -13.60 2.99
C GLN A 40 6.43 -14.26 2.83
N ILE A 41 5.57 -13.72 1.95
CA ILE A 41 4.20 -14.21 1.81
C ILE A 41 4.13 -15.60 1.15
N GLU A 42 5.04 -15.90 0.22
CA GLU A 42 5.12 -17.20 -0.43
C GLU A 42 5.36 -18.36 0.56
N LYS A 43 5.99 -18.06 1.71
CA LYS A 43 6.20 -19.03 2.79
C LYS A 43 4.94 -19.32 3.61
N LYS A 44 3.94 -18.42 3.54
CA LYS A 44 2.67 -18.57 4.26
C LYS A 44 1.58 -19.20 3.38
N TYR A 45 1.53 -18.83 2.12
CA TYR A 45 0.52 -19.29 1.17
C TYR A 45 1.19 -19.89 -0.06
N GLN A 46 0.85 -21.15 -0.34
CA GLN A 46 1.21 -21.78 -1.61
C GLN A 46 0.21 -21.36 -2.67
N VAL A 47 0.69 -20.77 -3.77
CA VAL A 47 -0.10 -20.37 -4.93
C VAL A 47 0.66 -20.72 -6.21
N ASP A 48 -0.07 -20.83 -7.31
CA ASP A 48 0.53 -21.20 -8.61
C ASP A 48 1.42 -20.08 -9.16
N GLU A 49 1.08 -18.81 -8.87
CA GLU A 49 1.81 -17.67 -9.45
C GLU A 49 1.72 -16.42 -8.58
N LEU A 50 2.81 -15.66 -8.56
CA LEU A 50 2.89 -14.33 -7.95
C LEU A 50 2.95 -13.27 -9.04
N TRP A 51 1.92 -12.43 -9.16
CA TRP A 51 1.88 -11.31 -10.09
C TRP A 51 2.48 -10.08 -9.43
N VAL A 52 3.61 -9.60 -9.94
CA VAL A 52 4.35 -8.48 -9.38
C VAL A 52 4.23 -7.26 -10.28
N ILE A 53 3.78 -6.14 -9.69
CA ILE A 53 3.46 -4.91 -10.42
C ILE A 53 4.34 -3.76 -9.93
N ALA A 54 5.09 -3.14 -10.84
CA ALA A 54 5.78 -1.86 -10.65
C ALA A 54 6.26 -1.33 -12.01
N ARG A 55 6.84 -0.13 -12.05
CA ARG A 55 7.35 0.49 -13.28
C ARG A 55 8.69 -0.07 -13.75
N ARG A 56 9.56 -0.49 -12.82
CA ARG A 56 10.94 -0.94 -13.11
C ARG A 56 10.97 -2.43 -13.43
N LYS A 57 10.89 -2.74 -14.73
CA LYS A 57 10.77 -4.12 -15.24
C LYS A 57 11.94 -5.00 -14.79
N GLU A 58 13.17 -4.51 -14.91
CA GLU A 58 14.39 -5.28 -14.59
C GLU A 58 14.40 -5.73 -13.13
N ARG A 59 13.93 -4.86 -12.21
CA ARG A 59 13.83 -5.19 -10.79
C ARG A 59 12.69 -6.16 -10.47
N LEU A 60 11.66 -6.22 -11.28
CA LEU A 60 10.63 -7.24 -11.16
C LEU A 60 11.11 -8.57 -11.71
N GLU A 61 11.83 -8.56 -12.83
CA GLU A 61 12.44 -9.79 -13.40
C GLU A 61 13.41 -10.46 -12.43
N SER A 62 14.22 -9.68 -11.69
CA SER A 62 15.13 -10.24 -10.67
C SER A 62 14.41 -10.93 -9.51
N LEU A 63 13.10 -10.76 -9.34
CA LEU A 63 12.34 -11.52 -8.35
C LEU A 63 12.21 -12.99 -8.72
N LYS A 64 12.28 -13.34 -10.02
CA LYS A 64 12.25 -14.73 -10.50
C LYS A 64 13.45 -15.57 -10.00
N GLU A 65 14.56 -14.89 -9.66
CA GLU A 65 15.78 -15.55 -9.18
C GLU A 65 15.77 -15.82 -7.66
N ILE A 66 14.88 -15.10 -6.94
CA ILE A 66 14.88 -15.12 -5.46
C ILE A 66 13.59 -15.68 -4.86
N LEU A 67 12.54 -15.86 -5.66
CA LEU A 67 11.27 -16.43 -5.23
C LEU A 67 11.13 -17.86 -5.78
N GLU A 68 10.58 -18.75 -4.95
CA GLU A 68 10.30 -20.14 -5.32
C GLU A 68 9.00 -20.23 -6.15
N THR A 69 8.03 -19.35 -5.84
CA THR A 69 6.76 -19.26 -6.56
C THR A 69 6.99 -18.66 -7.96
N LYS A 70 6.35 -19.22 -8.98
CA LYS A 70 6.43 -18.69 -10.34
C LYS A 70 5.99 -17.23 -10.38
N VAL A 71 6.82 -16.36 -10.97
CA VAL A 71 6.59 -14.90 -11.01
C VAL A 71 6.10 -14.47 -12.38
N LYS A 72 4.95 -13.78 -12.41
CA LYS A 72 4.46 -13.03 -13.56
C LYS A 72 4.74 -11.55 -13.38
N VAL A 73 5.56 -11.00 -14.27
CA VAL A 73 5.95 -9.58 -14.23
C VAL A 73 4.96 -8.73 -15.03
N LEU A 74 4.42 -7.71 -14.40
CA LEU A 74 3.57 -6.69 -15.00
C LEU A 74 4.21 -5.31 -14.79
N ALA A 75 4.98 -4.85 -15.78
CA ALA A 75 5.65 -3.54 -15.73
C ALA A 75 4.64 -2.43 -16.04
N LEU A 76 3.92 -1.96 -15.01
CA LEU A 76 2.81 -1.03 -15.13
C LEU A 76 3.02 0.21 -14.26
N ASP A 77 2.62 1.39 -14.78
CA ASP A 77 2.48 2.62 -14.00
C ASP A 77 1.02 2.78 -13.55
N LEU A 78 0.76 2.57 -12.26
CA LEU A 78 -0.58 2.61 -11.69
C LEU A 78 -1.19 4.04 -11.61
N THR A 79 -0.49 5.06 -12.09
CA THR A 79 -1.07 6.40 -12.30
C THR A 79 -1.78 6.50 -13.64
N GLN A 80 -1.50 5.58 -14.58
CA GLN A 80 -2.04 5.56 -15.95
C GLN A 80 -3.29 4.66 -16.04
N LYS A 81 -4.24 5.07 -16.86
CA LYS A 81 -5.50 4.32 -17.08
C LYS A 81 -5.24 3.00 -17.80
N GLU A 82 -4.38 3.03 -18.77
CA GLU A 82 -4.00 1.89 -19.64
C GLU A 82 -3.43 0.73 -18.82
N SER A 83 -2.75 1.01 -17.73
CA SER A 83 -2.22 -0.01 -16.81
C SER A 83 -3.32 -0.88 -16.21
N PHE A 84 -4.48 -0.32 -15.93
CA PHE A 84 -5.63 -1.07 -15.42
C PHE A 84 -6.33 -1.86 -16.53
N GLU A 85 -6.35 -1.36 -17.76
CA GLU A 85 -6.88 -2.08 -18.92
C GLU A 85 -6.04 -3.35 -19.19
N ILE A 86 -4.71 -3.24 -19.16
CA ILE A 86 -3.79 -4.39 -19.29
C ILE A 86 -4.00 -5.41 -18.16
N LEU A 87 -4.14 -4.94 -16.91
CA LEU A 87 -4.39 -5.83 -15.77
C LEU A 87 -5.75 -6.53 -15.90
N GLN A 88 -6.80 -5.80 -16.30
CA GLN A 88 -8.13 -6.36 -16.53
C GLN A 88 -8.13 -7.41 -17.62
N GLU A 89 -7.43 -7.17 -18.73
CA GLU A 89 -7.28 -8.13 -19.82
C GLU A 89 -6.57 -9.41 -19.35
N ALA A 90 -5.47 -9.27 -18.59
CA ALA A 90 -4.75 -10.40 -18.04
C ALA A 90 -5.62 -11.24 -17.09
N LEU A 91 -6.38 -10.59 -16.19
CA LEU A 91 -7.31 -11.25 -15.28
C LEU A 91 -8.47 -11.92 -16.02
N PHE A 92 -9.02 -11.26 -17.04
CA PHE A 92 -10.11 -11.81 -17.85
C PHE A 92 -9.67 -13.05 -18.65
N LYS A 93 -8.45 -13.02 -19.20
CA LYS A 93 -7.88 -14.13 -19.98
C LYS A 93 -7.60 -15.36 -19.12
N GLU A 94 -6.97 -15.16 -17.96
CA GLU A 94 -6.52 -16.27 -17.11
C GLU A 94 -7.56 -16.71 -16.08
N LYS A 95 -8.52 -15.86 -15.75
CA LYS A 95 -9.59 -16.10 -14.75
C LYS A 95 -9.08 -16.75 -13.46
N PRO A 96 -8.03 -16.17 -12.83
CA PRO A 96 -7.45 -16.78 -11.64
C PRO A 96 -8.33 -16.58 -10.41
N ARG A 97 -8.06 -17.36 -9.37
CA ARG A 97 -8.51 -17.06 -8.00
C ARG A 97 -7.45 -16.22 -7.31
N VAL A 98 -7.80 -15.02 -6.87
CA VAL A 98 -6.85 -14.15 -6.18
C VAL A 98 -6.93 -14.37 -4.67
N LYS A 99 -5.89 -14.99 -4.11
CA LYS A 99 -5.77 -15.26 -2.66
C LYS A 99 -5.39 -14.01 -1.88
N VAL A 100 -4.43 -13.22 -2.40
CA VAL A 100 -3.94 -12.01 -1.72
C VAL A 100 -3.75 -10.89 -2.74
N LEU A 101 -4.28 -9.70 -2.44
CA LEU A 101 -3.96 -8.45 -3.11
C LEU A 101 -3.19 -7.55 -2.16
N VAL A 102 -1.99 -7.11 -2.55
CA VAL A 102 -1.15 -6.19 -1.76
C VAL A 102 -0.97 -4.88 -2.51
N ASN A 103 -1.53 -3.81 -1.97
CA ASN A 103 -1.37 -2.45 -2.45
C ASN A 103 -0.24 -1.75 -1.69
N CYS A 104 1.01 -1.91 -2.17
CA CYS A 104 2.22 -1.35 -1.57
C CYS A 104 2.86 -0.22 -2.40
N SER A 105 2.36 0.06 -3.61
CA SER A 105 2.82 1.19 -4.41
C SER A 105 2.49 2.51 -3.73
N GLY A 106 3.45 3.41 -3.68
CA GLY A 106 3.26 4.74 -3.11
C GLY A 106 4.58 5.46 -2.84
N TYR A 107 4.50 6.76 -2.66
CA TYR A 107 5.62 7.59 -2.22
C TYR A 107 5.11 8.82 -1.45
N GLY A 108 6.03 9.53 -0.81
CA GLY A 108 5.76 10.79 -0.14
C GLY A 108 6.78 11.87 -0.50
N LYS A 109 6.45 13.13 -0.24
CA LYS A 109 7.37 14.26 -0.30
C LYS A 109 7.42 14.93 1.07
N LEU A 110 8.63 15.25 1.50
CA LEU A 110 8.94 15.90 2.77
C LEU A 110 9.46 17.31 2.47
N ASP A 111 8.55 18.25 2.18
CA ASP A 111 8.91 19.59 1.76
C ASP A 111 7.87 20.63 2.19
N HIS A 112 8.20 21.91 2.02
CA HIS A 112 7.22 22.98 2.08
C HIS A 112 6.16 22.80 1.01
N TYR A 113 4.92 23.11 1.33
CA TYR A 113 3.81 22.98 0.37
C TYR A 113 4.05 23.81 -0.91
N GLU A 114 4.63 24.99 -0.75
CA GLU A 114 4.95 25.94 -1.85
C GLU A 114 5.95 25.38 -2.86
N ASN A 115 6.79 24.42 -2.46
CA ASN A 115 7.78 23.78 -3.34
C ASN A 115 7.21 22.59 -4.13
N MET A 116 5.99 22.15 -3.82
CA MET A 116 5.38 21.03 -4.50
C MET A 116 4.62 21.49 -5.75
N SER A 117 5.01 21.00 -6.92
CA SER A 117 4.25 21.24 -8.15
C SER A 117 2.89 20.55 -8.12
N SER A 118 1.90 21.12 -8.82
CA SER A 118 0.58 20.50 -8.97
C SER A 118 0.66 19.09 -9.55
N GLU A 119 1.59 18.86 -10.50
CA GLU A 119 1.84 17.55 -11.08
C GLU A 119 2.32 16.52 -10.03
N THR A 120 3.25 16.92 -9.15
CA THR A 120 3.73 16.06 -8.05
C THR A 120 2.59 15.71 -7.09
N ILE A 121 1.75 16.69 -6.74
CA ILE A 121 0.60 16.49 -5.87
C ILE A 121 -0.39 15.53 -6.52
N GLU A 122 -0.77 15.78 -7.77
CA GLU A 122 -1.70 14.94 -8.52
C GLU A 122 -1.18 13.51 -8.66
N ASN A 123 0.08 13.34 -9.06
CA ASN A 123 0.71 12.03 -9.19
C ASN A 123 0.72 11.27 -7.86
N MET A 124 1.03 11.95 -6.74
CA MET A 124 1.02 11.34 -5.40
C MET A 124 -0.40 10.90 -5.00
N MET A 125 -1.41 11.73 -5.25
CA MET A 125 -2.82 11.38 -4.97
C MET A 125 -3.30 10.23 -5.85
N ASN A 126 -2.98 10.26 -7.14
CA ASN A 126 -3.33 9.20 -8.08
C ASN A 126 -2.69 7.86 -7.67
N LEU A 127 -1.41 7.84 -7.30
CA LEU A 127 -0.73 6.61 -6.91
C LEU A 127 -1.15 6.13 -5.52
N ASN A 128 -1.18 7.03 -4.52
CA ASN A 128 -1.38 6.62 -3.12
C ASN A 128 -2.84 6.34 -2.78
N MET A 129 -3.80 6.91 -3.50
CA MET A 129 -5.24 6.80 -3.21
C MET A 129 -6.00 6.13 -4.34
N LEU A 130 -6.04 6.76 -5.51
CA LEU A 130 -6.89 6.30 -6.61
C LEU A 130 -6.44 4.94 -7.16
N ALA A 131 -5.14 4.70 -7.26
CA ALA A 131 -4.61 3.41 -7.67
C ALA A 131 -5.00 2.28 -6.70
N VAL A 132 -4.99 2.52 -5.39
CA VAL A 132 -5.43 1.54 -4.38
C VAL A 132 -6.90 1.15 -4.60
N VAL A 133 -7.78 2.13 -4.78
CA VAL A 133 -9.22 1.89 -5.03
C VAL A 133 -9.42 1.15 -6.35
N LYS A 134 -8.74 1.59 -7.44
CA LYS A 134 -8.83 0.93 -8.74
C LYS A 134 -8.32 -0.52 -8.70
N MET A 135 -7.20 -0.79 -8.01
CA MET A 135 -6.68 -2.15 -7.82
C MET A 135 -7.70 -3.05 -7.12
N VAL A 136 -8.28 -2.58 -6.01
CA VAL A 136 -9.34 -3.34 -5.32
C VAL A 136 -10.53 -3.58 -6.24
N ASN A 137 -11.04 -2.56 -6.90
CA ASN A 137 -12.20 -2.68 -7.79
C ASN A 137 -11.95 -3.65 -8.96
N THR A 138 -10.73 -3.64 -9.53
CA THR A 138 -10.34 -4.53 -10.63
C THR A 138 -10.19 -5.98 -10.19
N VAL A 139 -9.62 -6.21 -9.01
CA VAL A 139 -9.25 -7.55 -8.53
C VAL A 139 -10.37 -8.23 -7.73
N LEU A 140 -11.21 -7.46 -7.05
CA LEU A 140 -12.27 -7.97 -6.17
C LEU A 140 -13.22 -9.01 -6.81
N PRO A 141 -13.58 -8.95 -8.12
CA PRO A 141 -14.37 -9.99 -8.77
C PRO A 141 -13.71 -11.38 -8.80
N TYR A 142 -12.38 -11.43 -8.68
CA TYR A 142 -11.57 -12.66 -8.71
C TYR A 142 -11.21 -13.16 -7.32
N MET A 143 -11.64 -12.45 -6.26
CA MET A 143 -11.41 -12.82 -4.86
C MET A 143 -12.56 -13.65 -4.31
N HIS A 144 -12.25 -14.54 -3.38
CA HIS A 144 -13.19 -15.49 -2.79
C HIS A 144 -13.07 -15.49 -1.25
N LYS A 145 -13.84 -16.35 -0.60
CA LYS A 145 -13.76 -16.56 0.85
C LYS A 145 -12.31 -16.87 1.25
N GLU A 146 -11.86 -16.30 2.37
CA GLU A 146 -10.47 -16.38 2.88
C GLU A 146 -9.41 -15.70 2.01
N SER A 147 -9.81 -14.83 1.07
CA SER A 147 -8.89 -13.94 0.40
C SER A 147 -8.56 -12.73 1.28
N HIS A 148 -7.40 -12.11 1.01
CA HIS A 148 -6.92 -10.96 1.77
C HIS A 148 -6.61 -9.76 0.88
N ILE A 149 -7.03 -8.58 1.31
CA ILE A 149 -6.60 -7.30 0.75
C ILE A 149 -5.70 -6.62 1.78
N VAL A 150 -4.49 -6.28 1.39
CA VAL A 150 -3.49 -5.63 2.26
C VAL A 150 -3.13 -4.28 1.67
N ASN A 151 -3.50 -3.21 2.37
CA ASN A 151 -3.26 -1.84 1.94
C ASN A 151 -2.19 -1.17 2.81
N PHE A 152 -1.17 -0.60 2.18
CA PHE A 152 -0.13 0.14 2.88
C PHE A 152 -0.57 1.58 3.16
N ALA A 153 -1.13 1.79 4.34
CA ALA A 153 -1.33 3.10 4.95
C ALA A 153 -0.02 3.63 5.55
N SER A 154 -0.05 4.28 6.68
CA SER A 154 1.10 4.77 7.45
C SER A 154 0.63 5.21 8.84
N CYS A 155 1.54 5.29 9.82
CA CYS A 155 1.25 5.98 11.07
C CYS A 155 0.89 7.46 10.85
N SER A 156 1.39 8.08 9.77
CA SER A 156 1.03 9.45 9.38
C SER A 156 -0.46 9.62 9.03
N GLY A 157 -1.18 8.55 8.74
CA GLY A 157 -2.61 8.59 8.48
C GLY A 157 -3.50 8.84 9.71
N TYR A 158 -2.92 8.84 10.91
CA TYR A 158 -3.70 9.06 12.15
C TYR A 158 -3.83 10.54 12.55
N MET A 159 -3.05 11.43 11.93
CA MET A 159 -3.10 12.86 12.24
C MET A 159 -2.58 13.72 11.09
N PRO A 160 -2.93 15.02 11.04
CA PRO A 160 -2.33 15.95 10.11
C PRO A 160 -0.86 16.22 10.48
N ILE A 161 0.08 16.03 9.52
CA ILE A 161 1.51 16.25 9.73
C ILE A 161 2.00 17.39 8.82
N PRO A 162 2.40 18.55 9.38
CA PRO A 162 3.03 19.61 8.62
C PRO A 162 4.28 19.13 7.86
N TYR A 163 4.52 19.66 6.67
CA TYR A 163 5.60 19.31 5.74
C TYR A 163 5.56 17.88 5.19
N LEU A 164 4.48 17.17 5.48
CA LEU A 164 4.13 15.86 4.97
C LEU A 164 2.62 15.79 4.66
N ASN A 165 1.99 16.92 4.45
CA ASN A 165 0.54 17.10 4.46
C ASN A 165 -0.20 16.22 3.44
N ILE A 166 0.16 16.28 2.16
CA ILE A 166 -0.49 15.50 1.09
C ILE A 166 -0.30 14.00 1.31
N TYR A 167 0.92 13.59 1.67
CA TYR A 167 1.19 12.19 1.98
C TYR A 167 0.36 11.71 3.18
N ALA A 168 0.38 12.45 4.30
CA ALA A 168 -0.39 12.09 5.49
C ALA A 168 -1.89 12.01 5.19
N ALA A 169 -2.43 12.97 4.44
CA ALA A 169 -3.82 12.96 3.99
C ALA A 169 -4.13 11.74 3.10
N SER A 170 -3.26 11.41 2.15
CA SER A 170 -3.42 10.21 1.32
C SER A 170 -3.40 8.92 2.12
N LYS A 171 -2.56 8.84 3.17
CA LYS A 171 -2.48 7.67 4.05
C LYS A 171 -3.64 7.58 5.04
N ALA A 172 -4.22 8.72 5.45
CA ALA A 172 -5.48 8.77 6.19
C ALA A 172 -6.66 8.25 5.34
N PHE A 173 -6.70 8.61 4.05
CA PHE A 173 -7.65 8.04 3.11
C PHE A 173 -7.55 6.52 3.05
N VAL A 174 -6.34 5.97 2.80
CA VAL A 174 -6.12 4.52 2.70
C VAL A 174 -6.50 3.81 3.99
N LEU A 175 -6.15 4.39 5.15
CA LEU A 175 -6.48 3.82 6.46
C LEU A 175 -7.99 3.69 6.67
N ASN A 176 -8.74 4.77 6.44
CA ASN A 176 -10.20 4.78 6.63
C ASN A 176 -10.91 3.94 5.57
N TYR A 177 -10.48 4.00 4.31
CA TYR A 177 -10.96 3.15 3.23
C TYR A 177 -10.81 1.66 3.57
N SER A 178 -9.64 1.25 4.06
CA SER A 178 -9.38 -0.16 4.41
C SER A 178 -10.26 -0.65 5.54
N ARG A 179 -10.48 0.19 6.57
CA ARG A 179 -11.33 -0.14 7.70
C ARG A 179 -12.79 -0.32 7.29
N ALA A 180 -13.32 0.62 6.52
CA ALA A 180 -14.69 0.53 6.01
C ALA A 180 -14.87 -0.69 5.11
N LEU A 181 -13.94 -0.88 4.17
CA LEU A 181 -13.98 -2.00 3.24
C LEU A 181 -13.89 -3.37 3.95
N ASN A 182 -13.15 -3.46 5.08
CA ASN A 182 -13.10 -4.69 5.87
C ASN A 182 -14.48 -5.06 6.42
N GLU A 183 -15.25 -4.09 6.91
CA GLU A 183 -16.61 -4.33 7.38
C GLU A 183 -17.55 -4.73 6.23
N GLU A 184 -17.44 -4.04 5.09
CA GLU A 184 -18.27 -4.30 3.91
C GLU A 184 -18.02 -5.68 3.30
N LEU A 185 -16.79 -6.21 3.37
CA LEU A 185 -16.43 -7.49 2.75
C LEU A 185 -16.52 -8.70 3.70
N LYS A 186 -16.85 -8.51 4.97
CA LYS A 186 -17.01 -9.59 5.95
C LYS A 186 -18.00 -10.66 5.49
N TYR A 187 -19.12 -10.26 4.87
CA TYR A 187 -20.12 -11.20 4.39
C TYR A 187 -19.60 -12.12 3.28
N ARG A 188 -18.55 -11.70 2.56
CA ARG A 188 -17.86 -12.51 1.56
C ARG A 188 -16.74 -13.36 2.17
N GLY A 189 -16.43 -13.20 3.47
CA GLY A 189 -15.28 -13.82 4.12
C GLY A 189 -13.93 -13.32 3.57
N ILE A 190 -13.87 -12.09 3.08
CA ILE A 190 -12.64 -11.43 2.60
C ILE A 190 -12.14 -10.50 3.71
N HIS A 191 -10.86 -10.61 4.05
CA HIS A 191 -10.21 -9.80 5.08
C HIS A 191 -9.48 -8.62 4.46
N VAL A 192 -9.64 -7.42 5.05
CA VAL A 192 -8.91 -6.23 4.61
C VAL A 192 -8.05 -5.70 5.75
N LEU A 193 -6.73 -5.64 5.52
CA LEU A 193 -5.75 -5.16 6.49
C LEU A 193 -5.16 -3.83 6.05
N ALA A 194 -5.13 -2.84 6.94
CA ALA A 194 -4.30 -1.66 6.81
C ALA A 194 -2.96 -1.88 7.53
N ILE A 195 -1.84 -1.80 6.82
CA ILE A 195 -0.52 -1.75 7.43
C ILE A 195 -0.15 -0.29 7.68
N CYS A 196 0.17 0.04 8.93
CA CYS A 196 0.50 1.40 9.35
C CYS A 196 1.95 1.45 9.87
N PRO A 197 2.96 1.40 8.97
CA PRO A 197 4.35 1.46 9.38
C PRO A 197 4.72 2.85 9.92
N TYR A 198 5.70 2.86 10.79
CA TYR A 198 6.47 4.05 11.15
C TYR A 198 7.56 4.28 10.09
N TRP A 199 8.67 4.92 10.43
CA TRP A 199 9.79 5.03 9.51
C TRP A 199 10.43 3.66 9.27
N VAL A 200 10.56 3.29 8.00
CA VAL A 200 11.12 1.99 7.57
C VAL A 200 12.25 2.25 6.59
N GLU A 201 13.37 1.59 6.79
CA GLU A 201 14.54 1.68 5.91
C GLU A 201 14.22 1.10 4.54
N THR A 202 14.00 1.98 3.57
CA THR A 202 13.64 1.68 2.19
C THR A 202 14.02 2.86 1.29
N GLU A 203 13.93 2.71 -0.02
CA GLU A 203 14.08 3.80 -1.01
C GLU A 203 13.04 4.93 -0.85
N PHE A 204 12.16 4.87 0.15
CA PHE A 204 11.20 5.92 0.43
C PHE A 204 11.89 7.26 0.71
N PHE A 205 12.98 7.23 1.48
CA PHE A 205 13.75 8.43 1.83
C PHE A 205 14.38 9.09 0.61
N ASP A 206 14.91 8.29 -0.34
CA ASP A 206 15.54 8.77 -1.56
C ASP A 206 14.55 9.53 -2.47
N ARG A 207 13.25 9.18 -2.36
CA ARG A 207 12.18 9.82 -3.14
C ARG A 207 11.50 10.95 -2.39
N ALA A 208 11.52 10.89 -1.07
CA ALA A 208 10.82 11.84 -0.21
C ALA A 208 11.53 13.21 -0.17
N VAL A 209 12.85 13.22 -0.34
CA VAL A 209 13.68 14.43 -0.35
C VAL A 209 14.37 14.55 -1.71
N GLU A 210 14.36 15.73 -2.31
CA GLU A 210 15.13 16.00 -3.54
C GLU A 210 16.63 16.05 -3.22
N LYS A 211 17.45 15.42 -4.07
CA LYS A 211 18.89 15.24 -3.82
C LYS A 211 19.64 16.54 -3.54
N ASP A 212 19.21 17.63 -4.18
CA ASP A 212 19.90 18.93 -4.13
C ASP A 212 19.29 19.89 -3.09
N LYS A 213 18.28 19.45 -2.35
CA LYS A 213 17.61 20.27 -1.33
C LYS A 213 17.92 19.78 0.07
N LYS A 214 18.07 20.72 1.01
CA LYS A 214 18.14 20.39 2.44
C LYS A 214 16.78 19.86 2.89
N PRO A 215 16.75 18.68 3.56
CA PRO A 215 15.49 18.12 4.03
C PRO A 215 14.85 19.04 5.08
N VAL A 216 13.55 19.26 4.96
CA VAL A 216 12.76 20.02 5.96
C VAL A 216 12.53 19.15 7.20
N VAL A 217 12.19 17.88 6.97
CA VAL A 217 12.07 16.88 8.03
C VAL A 217 13.42 16.20 8.22
N ILE A 218 14.03 16.38 9.40
CA ILE A 218 15.41 15.96 9.67
C ILE A 218 15.50 14.89 10.76
N ARG A 219 14.44 14.66 11.52
CA ARG A 219 14.41 13.72 12.65
C ARG A 219 13.38 12.64 12.40
N TYR A 220 13.84 11.42 12.18
CA TYR A 220 13.00 10.26 11.89
C TYR A 220 12.74 9.38 13.11
N GLY A 221 13.43 9.63 14.23
CA GLY A 221 13.37 8.77 15.41
C GLY A 221 13.88 7.37 15.11
N LYS A 222 13.14 6.35 15.56
CA LYS A 222 13.52 4.95 15.29
C LYS A 222 13.12 4.55 13.88
N VAL A 223 14.08 4.10 13.08
CA VAL A 223 13.86 3.51 11.76
C VAL A 223 13.84 1.98 11.91
N TYR A 224 12.83 1.34 11.36
CA TYR A 224 12.65 -0.11 11.44
C TYR A 224 13.07 -0.80 10.15
N GLN A 225 13.42 -2.09 10.24
CA GLN A 225 13.74 -2.91 9.08
C GLN A 225 12.47 -3.42 8.39
N ALA A 226 12.45 -3.38 7.06
CA ALA A 226 11.31 -3.85 6.27
C ALA A 226 10.93 -5.29 6.61
N LYS A 227 11.92 -6.17 6.80
CA LYS A 227 11.71 -7.59 7.14
C LYS A 227 10.84 -7.80 8.38
N ASP A 228 11.06 -7.00 9.43
CA ASP A 228 10.36 -7.17 10.70
C ASP A 228 8.95 -6.61 10.65
N VAL A 229 8.78 -5.47 9.95
CA VAL A 229 7.47 -4.86 9.69
C VAL A 229 6.59 -5.82 8.89
N ILE A 230 7.11 -6.40 7.83
CA ILE A 230 6.37 -7.32 6.95
C ILE A 230 6.06 -8.64 7.67
N LYS A 231 7.01 -9.19 8.43
CA LYS A 231 6.76 -10.40 9.25
C LYS A 231 5.55 -10.22 10.17
N LYS A 232 5.47 -9.05 10.83
CA LYS A 232 4.32 -8.73 11.69
C LYS A 232 3.04 -8.54 10.86
N ALA A 233 3.11 -7.85 9.74
CA ALA A 233 1.96 -7.60 8.88
C ALA A 233 1.34 -8.90 8.35
N ILE A 234 2.16 -9.83 7.88
CA ILE A 234 1.70 -11.16 7.42
C ILE A 234 1.04 -11.95 8.55
N LYS A 235 1.56 -11.84 9.79
CA LYS A 235 0.92 -12.46 10.95
C LYS A 235 -0.45 -11.84 11.26
N ASP A 236 -0.61 -10.55 10.98
CA ASP A 236 -1.84 -9.79 11.30
C ASP A 236 -2.91 -9.89 10.20
N MET A 237 -2.66 -10.56 9.07
CA MET A 237 -3.57 -10.56 7.92
C MET A 237 -5.00 -11.05 8.26
N GLU A 238 -5.14 -11.92 9.24
CA GLU A 238 -6.43 -12.44 9.70
C GLU A 238 -7.04 -11.59 10.85
N SER A 239 -6.31 -10.54 11.26
CA SER A 239 -6.76 -9.65 12.32
C SER A 239 -7.75 -8.62 11.78
N SER A 240 -8.76 -8.27 12.59
CA SER A 240 -9.65 -7.13 12.31
C SER A 240 -9.05 -5.77 12.66
N LYS A 241 -7.79 -5.74 13.13
CA LYS A 241 -7.10 -4.52 13.59
C LYS A 241 -5.99 -4.15 12.63
N ASP A 242 -5.71 -2.84 12.52
CA ASP A 242 -4.57 -2.35 11.75
C ASP A 242 -3.25 -2.98 12.21
N SER A 243 -2.37 -3.30 11.26
CA SER A 243 -1.05 -3.85 11.59
C SER A 243 -0.08 -2.74 11.97
N LEU A 244 0.39 -2.79 13.20
CA LEU A 244 1.30 -1.83 13.83
C LEU A 244 2.56 -2.54 14.31
N TYR A 245 3.72 -2.20 13.75
CA TYR A 245 5.00 -2.72 14.21
C TYR A 245 5.75 -1.71 15.10
N GLY A 246 6.30 -2.21 16.19
CA GLY A 246 7.13 -1.45 17.13
C GLY A 246 6.35 -0.74 18.24
N THR A 247 6.91 -0.79 19.45
CA THR A 247 6.27 -0.21 20.67
C THR A 247 6.14 1.31 20.54
N ILE A 248 7.18 1.98 20.02
CA ILE A 248 7.17 3.44 19.83
C ILE A 248 6.03 3.84 18.90
N ASN A 249 5.87 3.13 17.75
CA ASN A 249 4.78 3.39 16.81
C ASN A 249 3.41 3.26 17.49
N LYS A 250 3.21 2.20 18.29
CA LYS A 250 1.94 1.97 19.01
C LYS A 250 1.64 3.07 20.01
N ILE A 251 2.64 3.50 20.80
CA ILE A 251 2.49 4.59 21.78
C ILE A 251 2.16 5.90 21.07
N GLN A 252 2.86 6.21 19.98
CA GLN A 252 2.60 7.44 19.23
C GLN A 252 1.18 7.45 18.63
N ILE A 253 0.75 6.34 18.02
CA ILE A 253 -0.61 6.23 17.49
C ILE A 253 -1.66 6.35 18.58
N LEU A 254 -1.42 5.76 19.76
CA LEU A 254 -2.31 5.95 20.90
C LEU A 254 -2.39 7.42 21.31
N GLY A 255 -1.26 8.10 21.41
CA GLY A 255 -1.21 9.54 21.66
C GLY A 255 -1.97 10.36 20.60
N MET A 256 -1.79 10.03 19.31
CA MET A 256 -2.51 10.69 18.21
C MET A 256 -4.02 10.50 18.25
N LYS A 257 -4.51 9.38 18.81
CA LYS A 257 -5.95 9.10 18.94
C LYS A 257 -6.58 9.82 20.14
N VAL A 258 -5.82 10.06 21.21
CA VAL A 258 -6.34 10.57 22.48
C VAL A 258 -6.10 12.07 22.63
N LEU A 259 -4.95 12.55 22.18
CA LEU A 259 -4.57 13.96 22.33
C LEU A 259 -5.19 14.83 21.23
N PRO A 260 -5.58 16.08 21.56
CA PRO A 260 -6.02 17.02 20.52
C PRO A 260 -4.96 17.22 19.42
N HIS A 261 -5.35 17.20 18.17
CA HIS A 261 -4.43 17.35 17.02
C HIS A 261 -3.58 18.64 17.10
N ARG A 262 -4.12 19.72 17.71
CA ARG A 262 -3.38 20.97 17.92
C ARG A 262 -2.13 20.76 18.78
N PHE A 263 -2.24 19.93 19.81
CA PHE A 263 -1.12 19.62 20.72
C PHE A 263 -0.09 18.71 20.03
N VAL A 264 -0.54 17.64 19.37
CA VAL A 264 0.36 16.71 18.67
C VAL A 264 1.12 17.41 17.54
N LYS A 265 0.47 18.33 16.80
CA LYS A 265 1.15 19.17 15.80
C LYS A 265 2.25 20.05 16.41
N LYS A 266 2.01 20.66 17.58
CA LYS A 266 3.04 21.45 18.27
C LYS A 266 4.23 20.60 18.67
N ILE A 267 4.02 19.40 19.20
CA ILE A 267 5.09 18.45 19.51
C ILE A 267 5.88 18.11 18.25
N TRP A 268 5.21 17.80 17.12
CA TRP A 268 5.86 17.50 15.86
C TRP A 268 6.73 18.68 15.37
N MET A 269 6.18 19.90 15.36
CA MET A 269 6.89 21.10 14.92
C MET A 269 8.13 21.36 15.80
N ALA A 270 7.98 21.28 17.11
CA ALA A 270 9.09 21.44 18.05
C ALA A 270 10.15 20.33 17.88
N TYR A 271 9.70 19.08 17.73
CA TYR A 271 10.61 17.95 17.49
C TYR A 271 11.44 18.11 16.22
N GLN A 272 10.87 18.71 15.16
CA GLN A 272 11.56 18.95 13.89
C GLN A 272 12.34 20.29 13.87
N ASN A 273 12.31 21.09 14.95
CA ASN A 273 12.82 22.48 14.99
C ASN A 273 12.17 23.39 13.91
N LEU A 274 10.85 23.25 13.75
CA LEU A 274 10.06 23.95 12.73
C LEU A 274 9.04 24.90 13.38
N ASP A 275 9.42 25.61 14.42
CA ASP A 275 8.59 26.49 15.25
C ASP A 275 8.07 27.77 14.55
N GLY A 276 8.04 27.79 13.24
CA GLY A 276 7.47 28.87 12.43
C GLY A 276 8.38 30.09 12.28
N THR A 277 9.56 30.09 12.89
CA THR A 277 10.49 31.24 12.86
C THR A 277 11.55 31.12 11.75
N ARG A 278 11.61 30.03 11.02
CA ARG A 278 12.48 29.96 9.83
C ARG A 278 11.91 30.88 8.75
N LYS A 279 12.36 32.14 8.76
CA LYS A 279 12.25 33.03 7.60
C LYS A 279 12.85 32.29 6.40
N ILE A 280 12.04 32.14 5.36
CA ILE A 280 12.49 31.70 4.03
C ILE A 280 13.64 32.63 3.64
N ARG A 281 14.86 32.12 3.59
CA ARG A 281 16.02 32.78 2.98
C ARG A 281 16.34 32.10 1.68
#